data_786f1623b6fb32bc20ec15d2d657d4c8
#
_entry.id   786f1623b6fb32bc20ec15d2d657d4c8
#
_cell.length_a   1.000
_cell.length_b   1.000
_cell.length_c   1.000
_cell.angle_alpha   90.00
_cell.angle_beta   90.00
_cell.angle_gamma   90.00
#
_symmetry.space_group_name_H-M   'P 1'
#
loop_
_entity.id
_entity.type
_entity.pdbx_description
1 polymer ?
#
loop_
_entity_poly.entity_id
_entity_poly.type
_entity_poly.pdbx_seq_one_letter_code
_entity_poly.pdbx_strand_id
1 'polypeptide(L)'
;MSYIPFTEQQREQARRTDLAAFLRQCGEEVKRSGSENMWLDHGQKVTIRGNLWFHQYEQVGGDAIDFACRFYNMEYPEAVQLMLAMDAGTIREPVEPFSQKPLEI
;
A
#
# COMPACT_ATOMS: atom_id res chain seq x y z
N MET A 1 -8.58 -25.62 -2.90
CA MET A 1 -7.99 -24.33 -2.60
C MET A 1 -6.59 -24.50 -2.06
N SER A 2 -5.64 -23.86 -2.68
CA SER A 2 -4.28 -24.06 -2.20
C SER A 2 -3.94 -23.00 -1.17
N TYR A 3 -3.43 -23.46 -0.07
CA TYR A 3 -2.99 -22.61 0.99
C TYR A 3 -1.48 -22.44 0.86
N ILE A 4 -1.05 -21.20 0.76
CA ILE A 4 0.37 -20.91 0.64
C ILE A 4 0.85 -20.38 1.97
N PRO A 5 1.62 -21.18 2.70
CA PRO A 5 2.14 -20.69 3.97
C PRO A 5 3.31 -19.75 3.74
N PHE A 6 3.16 -18.51 4.15
CA PHE A 6 4.24 -17.56 4.10
C PHE A 6 4.88 -17.45 5.48
N THR A 7 6.20 -17.27 5.50
CA THR A 7 6.86 -17.02 6.77
C THR A 7 6.51 -15.63 7.23
N GLU A 8 6.70 -15.39 8.52
CA GLU A 8 6.43 -14.08 9.05
C GLU A 8 7.32 -13.03 8.38
N GLN A 9 8.56 -13.41 8.07
CA GLN A 9 9.46 -12.52 7.38
C GLN A 9 8.96 -12.16 5.99
N GLN A 10 8.39 -13.12 5.28
CA GLN A 10 7.85 -12.86 3.96
C GLN A 10 6.64 -11.94 4.04
N ARG A 11 5.77 -12.17 5.02
CA ARG A 11 4.60 -11.31 5.19
C ARG A 11 5.03 -9.89 5.54
N GLU A 12 6.04 -9.76 6.38
CA GLU A 12 6.54 -8.44 6.76
C GLU A 12 7.15 -7.73 5.57
N GLN A 13 7.90 -8.44 4.75
CA GLN A 13 8.48 -7.85 3.55
C GLN A 13 7.41 -7.38 2.59
N ALA A 14 6.38 -8.19 2.39
CA ALA A 14 5.28 -7.81 1.51
C ALA A 14 4.56 -6.59 2.03
N ARG A 15 4.34 -6.54 3.34
CA ARG A 15 3.64 -5.42 3.96
C ARG A 15 4.40 -4.11 3.79
N ARG A 16 5.72 -4.19 3.67
CA ARG A 16 6.58 -3.01 3.58
C ARG A 16 6.95 -2.65 2.16
N THR A 17 6.24 -3.16 1.19
CA THR A 17 6.49 -2.80 -0.21
C THR A 17 6.25 -1.31 -0.43
N ASP A 18 7.17 -0.67 -1.16
CA ASP A 18 7.04 0.74 -1.49
C ASP A 18 5.92 0.90 -2.50
N LEU A 19 4.80 1.45 -2.06
CA LEU A 19 3.62 1.52 -2.91
C LEU A 19 3.79 2.44 -4.11
N ALA A 20 4.53 3.54 -3.97
CA ALA A 20 4.74 4.43 -5.11
C ALA A 20 5.50 3.70 -6.21
N ALA A 21 6.55 2.97 -5.83
CA ALA A 21 7.32 2.20 -6.80
C ALA A 21 6.48 1.07 -7.39
N PHE A 22 5.68 0.42 -6.56
CA PHE A 22 4.80 -0.65 -7.02
C PHE A 22 3.82 -0.13 -8.06
N LEU A 23 3.20 1.01 -7.78
CA LEU A 23 2.24 1.57 -8.72
C LEU A 23 2.89 1.99 -10.03
N ARG A 24 4.10 2.54 -9.96
CA ARG A 24 4.81 2.90 -11.17
C ARG A 24 5.15 1.68 -12.01
N GLN A 25 5.50 0.58 -11.37
CA GLN A 25 5.75 -0.66 -12.09
C GLN A 25 4.49 -1.19 -12.75
N CYS A 26 3.34 -0.91 -12.17
CA CYS A 26 2.07 -1.31 -12.75
C CYS A 26 1.61 -0.39 -13.87
N GLY A 27 2.37 0.66 -14.15
CA GLY A 27 1.99 1.60 -15.19
C GLY A 27 1.08 2.70 -14.70
N GLU A 28 0.90 2.82 -13.40
CA GLU A 28 0.05 3.86 -12.84
C GLU A 28 0.80 5.15 -12.69
N GLU A 29 0.08 6.25 -12.78
CA GLU A 29 0.66 7.56 -12.60
C GLU A 29 0.60 7.95 -11.14
N VAL A 30 1.78 8.23 -10.58
CA VAL A 30 1.89 8.63 -9.18
C VAL A 30 2.55 9.99 -9.14
N LYS A 31 1.88 10.95 -8.54
CA LYS A 31 2.37 12.31 -8.46
C LYS A 31 2.93 12.58 -7.08
N ARG A 32 3.96 13.39 -7.04
CA ARG A 32 4.54 13.77 -5.76
C ARG A 32 3.87 15.04 -5.28
N SER A 33 3.52 15.04 -4.00
CA SER A 33 2.88 16.18 -3.38
C SER A 33 3.56 16.42 -2.05
N GLY A 34 4.50 17.35 -2.00
CA GLY A 34 5.27 17.57 -0.78
C GLY A 34 6.11 16.37 -0.45
N SER A 35 5.97 15.86 0.75
CA SER A 35 6.71 14.69 1.19
C SER A 35 5.96 13.41 0.94
N GLU A 36 4.83 13.47 0.26
CA GLU A 36 3.99 12.31 0.03
C GLU A 36 3.77 12.12 -1.46
N ASN A 37 3.27 10.95 -1.82
CA ASN A 37 2.88 10.67 -3.18
C ASN A 37 1.37 10.57 -3.25
N MET A 38 0.84 10.78 -4.45
CA MET A 38 -0.60 10.79 -4.64
C MET A 38 -0.96 9.97 -5.87
N TRP A 39 -1.95 9.13 -5.70
CA TRP A 39 -2.48 8.30 -6.78
C TRP A 39 -3.98 8.50 -6.83
N LEU A 40 -4.54 8.47 -8.01
CA LEU A 40 -5.99 8.65 -8.17
C LEU A 40 -6.63 7.32 -8.48
N ASP A 41 -7.55 6.91 -7.61
CA ASP A 41 -8.33 5.70 -7.82
C ASP A 41 -9.67 6.13 -8.39
N HIS A 42 -9.83 5.96 -9.69
CA HIS A 42 -11.05 6.37 -10.40
C HIS A 42 -11.40 7.83 -10.07
N GLY A 43 -10.36 8.67 -10.02
CA GLY A 43 -10.55 10.08 -9.73
C GLY A 43 -10.55 10.45 -8.27
N GLN A 44 -10.49 9.47 -7.39
CA GLN A 44 -10.49 9.73 -5.96
C GLN A 44 -9.07 9.68 -5.41
N LYS A 45 -8.75 10.66 -4.59
CA LYS A 45 -7.38 10.85 -4.14
C LYS A 45 -6.99 9.81 -3.10
N VAL A 46 -5.87 9.16 -3.34
CA VAL A 46 -5.25 8.23 -2.39
C VAL A 46 -3.86 8.77 -2.11
N THR A 47 -3.59 9.06 -0.85
CA THR A 47 -2.28 9.54 -0.44
C THR A 47 -1.41 8.34 -0.10
N ILE A 48 -0.16 8.37 -0.55
CA ILE A 48 0.77 7.27 -0.36
C ILE A 48 2.00 7.76 0.36
N ARG A 49 2.34 7.06 1.43
CA ARG A 49 3.48 7.39 2.25
C ARG A 49 4.27 6.11 2.49
N GLY A 50 5.30 5.87 1.65
CA GLY A 50 6.07 4.63 1.74
C GLY A 50 5.21 3.43 1.44
N ASN A 51 5.03 2.57 2.43
CA ASN A 51 4.19 1.39 2.28
C ASN A 51 2.78 1.58 2.84
N LEU A 52 2.44 2.82 3.20
CA LEU A 52 1.13 3.11 3.75
C LEU A 52 0.33 3.94 2.77
N TRP A 53 -0.98 3.78 2.82
CA TRP A 53 -1.88 4.53 1.96
C TRP A 53 -3.10 4.98 2.73
N PHE A 54 -3.75 6.04 2.24
CA PHE A 54 -4.96 6.55 2.85
C PHE A 54 -5.88 7.08 1.78
N HIS A 55 -7.09 6.55 1.72
CA HIS A 55 -8.09 6.97 0.76
C HIS A 55 -8.84 8.15 1.34
N GLN A 56 -8.63 9.33 0.77
CA GLN A 56 -9.15 10.57 1.35
C GLN A 56 -10.66 10.61 1.39
N TYR A 57 -11.29 10.05 0.38
CA TYR A 57 -12.74 10.11 0.30
C TYR A 57 -13.40 9.14 1.28
N GLU A 58 -12.92 7.92 1.32
CA GLU A 58 -13.54 6.89 2.17
C GLU A 58 -12.97 6.86 3.57
N GLN A 59 -11.90 7.59 3.82
CA GLN A 59 -11.29 7.68 5.15
C GLN A 59 -10.83 6.32 5.66
N VAL A 60 -10.23 5.54 4.78
CA VAL A 60 -9.66 4.24 5.13
C VAL A 60 -8.23 4.19 4.64
N GLY A 61 -7.44 3.36 5.29
CA GLY A 61 -6.05 3.21 4.93
C GLY A 61 -5.50 1.87 5.39
N GLY A 62 -4.23 1.64 5.08
CA GLY A 62 -3.59 0.40 5.46
C GLY A 62 -2.18 0.32 4.92
N ASP A 63 -1.65 -0.90 4.85
CA ASP A 63 -0.32 -1.14 4.33
C ASP A 63 -0.38 -1.68 2.90
N ALA A 64 0.76 -2.18 2.41
CA ALA A 64 0.84 -2.63 1.03
C ALA A 64 -0.07 -3.83 0.76
N ILE A 65 -0.17 -4.74 1.71
CA ILE A 65 -1.03 -5.90 1.53
C ILE A 65 -2.48 -5.47 1.48
N ASP A 66 -2.87 -4.57 2.37
CA ASP A 66 -4.24 -4.03 2.36
C ASP A 66 -4.53 -3.33 1.05
N PHE A 67 -3.53 -2.67 0.47
CA PHE A 67 -3.70 -1.98 -0.80
C PHE A 67 -4.11 -2.97 -1.90
N ALA A 68 -3.41 -4.08 -2.00
CA ALA A 68 -3.73 -5.06 -3.02
C ALA A 68 -5.09 -5.70 -2.77
N CYS A 69 -5.41 -5.97 -1.52
CA CYS A 69 -6.70 -6.56 -1.20
C CYS A 69 -7.84 -5.62 -1.57
N ARG A 70 -7.65 -4.32 -1.34
CA ARG A 70 -8.72 -3.37 -1.57
C ARG A 70 -8.84 -2.94 -3.04
N PHE A 71 -7.72 -2.61 -3.66
CA PHE A 71 -7.77 -2.00 -4.99
C PHE A 71 -7.66 -3.00 -6.12
N TYR A 72 -7.11 -4.17 -5.86
CA TYR A 72 -7.00 -5.22 -6.87
C TYR A 72 -7.90 -6.40 -6.55
N ASN A 73 -8.69 -6.29 -5.50
CA ASN A 73 -9.70 -7.29 -5.16
C ASN A 73 -9.08 -8.67 -4.97
N MET A 74 -7.97 -8.70 -4.25
CA MET A 74 -7.24 -9.94 -4.00
C MET A 74 -7.47 -10.43 -2.58
N GLU A 75 -7.30 -11.73 -2.38
CA GLU A 75 -7.29 -12.26 -1.04
C GLU A 75 -5.89 -12.10 -0.45
N TYR A 76 -5.80 -12.24 0.87
CA TYR A 76 -4.55 -12.00 1.57
C TYR A 76 -3.36 -12.76 0.98
N PRO A 77 -3.45 -14.10 0.75
CA PRO A 77 -2.30 -14.81 0.19
C PRO A 77 -1.91 -14.30 -1.19
N GLU A 78 -2.89 -13.95 -2.01
CA GLU A 78 -2.60 -13.43 -3.33
C GLU A 78 -1.90 -12.08 -3.25
N ALA A 79 -2.33 -11.24 -2.31
CA ALA A 79 -1.73 -9.94 -2.13
C ALA A 79 -0.28 -10.05 -1.68
N VAL A 80 0.00 -10.96 -0.74
CA VAL A 80 1.36 -11.20 -0.29
C VAL A 80 2.23 -11.65 -1.45
N GLN A 81 1.72 -12.60 -2.23
CA GLN A 81 2.49 -13.13 -3.35
C GLN A 81 2.78 -12.06 -4.39
N LEU A 82 1.79 -11.21 -4.67
CA LEU A 82 1.98 -10.14 -5.64
C LEU A 82 3.06 -9.17 -5.17
N MET A 83 3.01 -8.76 -3.91
CA MET A 83 3.99 -7.80 -3.42
C MET A 83 5.39 -8.38 -3.42
N LEU A 84 5.55 -9.66 -3.10
CA LEU A 84 6.85 -10.29 -3.14
C LEU A 84 7.35 -10.42 -4.58
N ALA A 85 6.45 -10.73 -5.51
CA ALA A 85 6.84 -10.94 -6.90
C ALA A 85 7.23 -9.65 -7.60
N MET A 86 6.58 -8.54 -7.24
CA MET A 86 6.88 -7.27 -7.91
C MET A 86 8.24 -6.71 -7.52
N ASP A 87 8.68 -6.98 -6.28
CA ASP A 87 10.00 -6.54 -5.83
C ASP A 87 10.22 -5.05 -6.10
N ALA A 88 9.24 -4.26 -5.73
CA ALA A 88 9.28 -2.82 -5.98
C ALA A 88 10.16 -2.07 -4.98
N GLY A 89 10.66 -2.76 -3.98
CA GLY A 89 11.44 -2.15 -2.93
C GLY A 89 10.76 -2.31 -1.59
N THR A 90 11.54 -2.29 -0.55
CA THR A 90 11.04 -2.50 0.79
C THR A 90 11.36 -1.29 1.66
N ILE A 91 10.35 -0.77 2.32
CA ILE A 91 10.54 0.33 3.26
C ILE A 91 11.15 -0.25 4.53
N ARG A 92 12.36 0.17 4.85
CA ARG A 92 13.07 -0.37 6.00
C ARG A 92 12.84 0.42 7.26
N GLU A 93 12.66 1.71 7.11
CA GLU A 93 12.43 2.57 8.27
C GLU A 93 10.94 2.73 8.47
N PRO A 94 10.51 2.78 9.74
CA PRO A 94 9.08 2.95 10.00
C PRO A 94 8.58 4.26 9.41
N VAL A 95 7.44 4.16 8.75
CA VAL A 95 6.78 5.33 8.21
C VAL A 95 5.73 5.78 9.21
N GLU A 96 5.66 7.08 9.41
CA GLU A 96 4.67 7.62 10.32
C GLU A 96 3.28 7.34 9.78
N PRO A 97 2.41 6.70 10.55
CA PRO A 97 1.08 6.38 10.06
C PRO A 97 0.25 7.63 9.88
N PHE A 98 -0.72 7.54 8.99
CA PHE A 98 -1.66 8.62 8.79
C PHE A 98 -2.47 8.80 10.05
N SER A 99 -2.61 10.05 10.46
CA SER A 99 -3.38 10.34 11.64
C SER A 99 -4.85 10.28 11.30
N GLN A 100 -5.55 9.42 12.00
CA GLN A 100 -6.99 9.35 11.89
C GLN A 100 -7.67 9.95 13.09
N LYS A 101 -6.93 10.71 13.83
CA LYS A 101 -7.53 11.35 14.96
C LYS A 101 -8.65 12.22 14.52
N PRO A 102 -9.80 12.11 15.14
CA PRO A 102 -10.80 13.11 14.91
C PRO A 102 -10.19 14.42 15.29
N LEU A 103 -10.50 15.41 14.53
CA LEU A 103 -10.01 16.71 14.86
C LEU A 103 -10.41 17.01 16.27
N GLU A 104 -9.39 17.17 17.06
CA GLU A 104 -9.65 17.62 18.40
C GLU A 104 -10.03 19.04 18.31
N ILE A 105 -11.17 19.30 18.73
CA ILE A 105 -11.61 20.65 18.68
C ILE A 105 -11.61 21.25 20.04
#